data_46dfa0f829d565da82b030f4de719c84
#
_entry.id   46dfa0f829d565da82b030f4de719c84
#
_cell.length_a   1.000
_cell.length_b   1.000
_cell.length_c   1.000
_cell.angle_alpha   90.00
_cell.angle_beta   90.00
_cell.angle_gamma   90.00
#
_symmetry.space_group_name_H-M   'P 1'
#
loop_
_entity.id
_entity.type
_entity.pdbx_description
1 polymer ?
#
loop_
_entity_poly.entity_id
_entity_poly.type
_entity_poly.pdbx_seq_one_letter_code
_entity_poly.pdbx_strand_id
1 'polypeptide(L)'
;MKEIFKELSKEKVSVVDDKINENWQKMNILDKCIEGRYKNFVFFDGPATANGMPGLHHMVSKFLKDAFCKYHTMKGEKVLRKVGWDTHGLPVEVQVEKKLQFKDKSDIEKYGIKEFN
;
A
#
# COMPACT_ATOMS: atom_id res chain seq x y z
N MET A 1 -32.49 26.41 5.59
CA MET A 1 -31.26 25.81 6.14
C MET A 1 -30.26 25.69 5.01
N LYS A 2 -29.05 26.26 5.14
CA LYS A 2 -27.98 26.00 4.15
C LYS A 2 -27.60 24.53 4.26
N GLU A 3 -27.63 23.80 3.14
CA GLU A 3 -27.09 22.44 3.09
C GLU A 3 -25.64 22.44 3.57
N ILE A 4 -25.40 21.78 4.70
CA ILE A 4 -24.07 21.70 5.34
C ILE A 4 -23.19 20.70 4.59
N PHE A 5 -23.81 19.74 3.91
CA PHE A 5 -23.14 18.69 3.16
C PHE A 5 -23.58 18.68 1.71
N LYS A 6 -22.63 18.53 0.79
CA LYS A 6 -22.94 18.28 -0.62
C LYS A 6 -23.49 16.87 -0.77
N GLU A 7 -24.42 16.69 -1.73
CA GLU A 7 -24.83 15.35 -2.12
C GLU A 7 -23.63 14.49 -2.51
N LEU A 8 -23.72 13.21 -2.16
CA LEU A 8 -22.69 12.25 -2.58
C LEU A 8 -22.67 12.15 -4.10
N SER A 9 -21.47 12.08 -4.68
CA SER A 9 -21.30 11.88 -6.11
C SER A 9 -21.98 10.59 -6.56
N LYS A 10 -22.67 10.62 -7.70
CA LYS A 10 -23.23 9.44 -8.39
C LYS A 10 -22.17 8.69 -9.21
N GLU A 11 -20.94 9.20 -9.25
CA GLU A 11 -19.83 8.55 -9.96
C GLU A 11 -19.41 7.26 -9.26
N LYS A 12 -18.79 6.34 -10.02
CA LYS A 12 -18.21 5.14 -9.44
C LYS A 12 -17.12 5.52 -8.43
N VAL A 13 -17.07 4.82 -7.30
CA VAL A 13 -16.09 5.08 -6.22
C VAL A 13 -14.66 5.11 -6.77
N SER A 14 -14.30 4.18 -7.66
CA SER A 14 -12.96 4.17 -8.27
C SER A 14 -12.61 5.46 -9.01
N VAL A 15 -13.57 6.08 -9.72
CA VAL A 15 -13.34 7.35 -10.43
C VAL A 15 -13.15 8.50 -9.45
N VAL A 16 -13.89 8.49 -8.35
CA VAL A 16 -13.73 9.48 -7.27
C VAL A 16 -12.37 9.34 -6.60
N ASP A 17 -11.96 8.11 -6.30
CA ASP A 17 -10.66 7.81 -5.69
C ASP A 17 -9.49 8.27 -6.58
N ASP A 18 -9.55 8.01 -7.88
CA ASP A 18 -8.53 8.46 -8.83
C ASP A 18 -8.40 9.99 -8.82
N LYS A 19 -9.52 10.71 -8.88
CA LYS A 19 -9.54 12.19 -8.82
C LYS A 19 -8.97 12.72 -7.50
N ILE A 20 -9.30 12.09 -6.37
CA ILE A 20 -8.78 12.47 -5.06
C ILE A 20 -7.27 12.23 -5.01
N ASN A 21 -6.82 11.08 -5.49
CA ASN A 21 -5.40 10.72 -5.50
C ASN A 21 -4.58 11.68 -6.35
N GLU A 22 -5.03 12.02 -7.56
CA GLU A 22 -4.40 13.04 -8.39
C GLU A 22 -4.29 14.40 -7.68
N ASN A 23 -5.36 14.84 -7.00
CA ASN A 23 -5.35 16.09 -6.25
C ASN A 23 -4.36 16.03 -5.08
N TRP A 24 -4.29 14.91 -4.36
CA TRP A 24 -3.34 14.72 -3.28
C TRP A 24 -1.89 14.78 -3.75
N GLN A 25 -1.60 14.18 -4.91
CA GLN A 25 -0.28 14.27 -5.54
C GLN A 25 0.06 15.71 -5.93
N LYS A 26 -0.85 16.41 -6.63
CA LYS A 26 -0.66 17.81 -7.03
C LYS A 26 -0.44 18.75 -5.84
N MET A 27 -1.12 18.49 -4.73
CA MET A 27 -1.02 19.29 -3.51
C MET A 27 0.12 18.87 -2.58
N ASN A 28 0.81 17.78 -2.89
CA ASN A 28 1.84 17.17 -2.05
C ASN A 28 1.39 16.94 -0.59
N ILE A 29 0.20 16.35 -0.43
CA ILE A 29 -0.46 16.20 0.88
C ILE A 29 0.36 15.38 1.85
N LEU A 30 1.05 14.32 1.39
CA LEU A 30 1.82 13.45 2.28
C LEU A 30 2.95 14.21 2.98
N ASP A 31 3.71 15.03 2.25
CA ASP A 31 4.79 15.82 2.85
C ASP A 31 4.23 16.89 3.78
N LYS A 32 3.15 17.58 3.38
CA LYS A 32 2.46 18.55 4.25
C LYS A 32 1.95 17.94 5.56
N CYS A 33 1.59 16.67 5.55
CA CYS A 33 1.21 15.95 6.76
C CYS A 33 2.39 15.68 7.72
N ILE A 34 3.61 15.87 7.26
CA ILE A 34 4.84 15.62 8.03
C ILE A 34 5.51 16.93 8.45
N GLU A 35 5.41 17.96 7.60
CA GLU A 35 6.05 19.26 7.79
C GLU A 35 5.58 19.94 9.09
N GLY A 36 6.52 20.56 9.80
CA GLY A 36 6.24 21.33 11.01
C GLY A 36 5.79 20.50 12.21
N ARG A 37 5.86 19.18 12.15
CA ARG A 37 5.45 18.28 13.23
C ARG A 37 6.66 17.69 13.92
N TYR A 38 6.72 17.81 15.25
CA TYR A 38 7.87 17.41 16.07
C TYR A 38 7.66 16.12 16.84
N LYS A 39 6.40 15.84 17.24
CA LYS A 39 6.08 14.63 18.01
C LYS A 39 5.86 13.45 17.05
N ASN A 40 6.74 12.46 17.12
CA ASN A 40 6.63 11.26 16.30
C ASN A 40 5.59 10.29 16.87
N PHE A 41 4.77 9.73 16.00
CA PHE A 41 4.04 8.49 16.24
C PHE A 41 4.64 7.40 15.34
N VAL A 42 5.20 6.37 15.96
CA VAL A 42 5.83 5.26 15.26
C VAL A 42 4.84 4.10 15.19
N PHE A 43 4.58 3.64 13.98
CA PHE A 43 3.70 2.52 13.72
C PHE A 43 4.45 1.49 12.87
N PHE A 44 4.56 0.26 13.38
CA PHE A 44 5.19 -0.83 12.65
C PHE A 44 4.14 -1.71 12.00
N ASP A 45 4.42 -2.10 10.76
CA ASP A 45 3.61 -3.04 9.99
C ASP A 45 4.53 -4.06 9.32
N GLY A 46 4.11 -5.32 9.26
CA GLY A 46 4.78 -6.33 8.45
C GLY A 46 4.57 -6.03 6.96
N PRO A 47 5.61 -6.16 6.13
CA PRO A 47 5.46 -5.98 4.69
C PRO A 47 4.53 -7.04 4.09
N ALA A 48 3.76 -6.67 3.08
CA ALA A 48 2.95 -7.62 2.35
C ALA A 48 3.82 -8.52 1.47
N THR A 49 3.54 -9.82 1.45
CA THR A 49 4.25 -10.76 0.58
C THR A 49 3.83 -10.59 -0.87
N ALA A 50 4.80 -10.46 -1.77
CA ALA A 50 4.58 -10.25 -3.20
C ALA A 50 4.26 -11.56 -3.94
N ASN A 51 3.22 -12.28 -3.51
CA ASN A 51 2.87 -13.62 -4.00
C ASN A 51 1.51 -13.72 -4.71
N GLY A 52 0.83 -12.61 -4.94
CA GLY A 52 -0.46 -12.60 -5.64
C GLY A 52 -1.25 -11.32 -5.45
N MET A 53 -2.50 -11.34 -5.92
CA MET A 53 -3.42 -10.22 -5.75
C MET A 53 -3.93 -10.12 -4.32
N PRO A 54 -4.09 -8.90 -3.78
CA PRO A 54 -4.62 -8.73 -2.43
C PRO A 54 -6.06 -9.21 -2.32
N GLY A 55 -6.35 -9.98 -1.28
CA GLY A 55 -7.71 -10.41 -0.94
C GLY A 55 -8.41 -9.42 0.01
N LEU A 56 -9.71 -9.66 0.24
CA LEU A 56 -10.54 -8.80 1.09
C LEU A 56 -9.99 -8.64 2.52
N HIS A 57 -9.42 -9.71 3.09
CA HIS A 57 -8.83 -9.68 4.43
C HIS A 57 -7.62 -8.73 4.52
N HIS A 58 -6.85 -8.58 3.45
CA HIS A 58 -5.78 -7.58 3.38
C HIS A 58 -6.35 -6.16 3.40
N MET A 59 -7.47 -5.92 2.70
CA MET A 59 -8.13 -4.61 2.69
C MET A 59 -8.62 -4.20 4.07
N VAL A 60 -9.27 -5.11 4.81
CA VAL A 60 -9.71 -4.83 6.19
C VAL A 60 -8.53 -4.48 7.10
N SER A 61 -7.45 -5.25 7.03
CA SER A 61 -6.24 -4.99 7.79
C SER A 61 -5.63 -3.62 7.46
N LYS A 62 -5.50 -3.29 6.18
CA LYS A 62 -4.95 -2.01 5.73
C LYS A 62 -5.83 -0.83 6.13
N PHE A 63 -7.16 -0.98 6.05
CA PHE A 63 -8.10 0.05 6.47
C PHE A 63 -7.95 0.40 7.95
N LEU A 64 -7.86 -0.61 8.82
CA LEU A 64 -7.66 -0.39 10.26
C LEU A 64 -6.35 0.34 10.55
N LYS A 65 -5.25 -0.12 9.94
CA LYS A 65 -3.93 0.49 10.09
C LYS A 65 -3.92 1.94 9.61
N ASP A 66 -4.54 2.22 8.47
CA ASP A 66 -4.66 3.57 7.92
C ASP A 66 -5.47 4.49 8.83
N ALA A 67 -6.56 3.98 9.43
CA ALA A 67 -7.37 4.74 10.38
C ALA A 67 -6.55 5.20 11.60
N PHE A 68 -5.73 4.33 12.19
CA PHE A 68 -4.83 4.70 13.29
C PHE A 68 -3.80 5.75 12.86
N CYS A 69 -3.16 5.57 11.72
CA CYS A 69 -2.18 6.52 11.20
C CYS A 69 -2.82 7.88 10.90
N LYS A 70 -4.02 7.90 10.30
CA LYS A 70 -4.77 9.14 10.04
C LYS A 70 -5.19 9.84 11.33
N TYR A 71 -5.66 9.10 12.34
CA TYR A 71 -6.01 9.66 13.63
C TYR A 71 -4.83 10.40 14.27
N HIS A 72 -3.66 9.77 14.32
CA HIS A 72 -2.47 10.40 14.89
C HIS A 72 -1.98 11.59 14.05
N THR A 73 -2.11 11.51 12.71
CA THR A 73 -1.85 12.65 11.82
C THR A 73 -2.79 13.83 12.12
N MET A 74 -4.08 13.58 12.34
CA MET A 74 -5.06 14.63 12.70
C MET A 74 -4.80 15.23 14.08
N LYS A 75 -4.20 14.48 15.01
CA LYS A 75 -3.73 15.00 16.30
C LYS A 75 -2.48 15.88 16.20
N GLY A 76 -1.93 16.07 15.01
CA GLY A 76 -0.72 16.87 14.81
C GLY A 76 0.58 16.08 15.01
N GLU A 77 0.52 14.77 15.17
CA GLU A 77 1.71 13.94 15.30
C GLU A 77 2.33 13.62 13.92
N LYS A 78 3.64 13.47 13.87
CA LYS A 78 4.38 13.10 12.67
C LYS A 78 4.32 11.59 12.47
N VAL A 79 3.63 11.17 11.41
CA VAL A 79 3.48 9.75 11.05
C VAL A 79 4.17 9.52 9.71
N LEU A 80 5.35 8.92 9.75
CA LEU A 80 6.08 8.53 8.53
C LEU A 80 5.43 7.28 7.93
N ARG A 81 4.94 7.41 6.70
CA ARG A 81 4.32 6.32 5.97
C ARG A 81 5.29 5.79 4.93
N LYS A 82 5.89 4.63 5.22
CA LYS A 82 6.75 3.91 4.29
C LYS A 82 6.06 2.61 3.90
N VAL A 83 6.08 2.30 2.62
CA VAL A 83 5.58 1.04 2.09
C VAL A 83 6.76 0.11 1.84
N GLY A 84 6.57 -1.16 2.14
CA GLY A 84 7.54 -2.22 1.84
C GLY A 84 6.81 -3.46 1.33
N TRP A 85 7.57 -4.32 0.66
CA TRP A 85 7.13 -5.62 0.18
C TRP A 85 8.06 -6.70 0.71
N ASP A 86 7.48 -7.80 1.14
CA ASP A 86 8.23 -9.03 1.37
C ASP A 86 8.37 -9.76 0.03
N THR A 87 9.58 -9.70 -0.51
CA THR A 87 9.89 -10.23 -1.85
C THR A 87 10.71 -11.50 -1.81
N HIS A 88 10.91 -12.09 -0.63
CA HIS A 88 11.74 -13.26 -0.44
C HIS A 88 10.93 -14.46 0.07
N GLY A 89 11.57 -15.64 -0.06
CA GLY A 89 11.07 -16.88 0.47
C GLY A 89 10.16 -17.65 -0.48
N LEU A 90 9.85 -18.87 -0.05
CA LEU A 90 9.13 -19.87 -0.83
C LEU A 90 7.81 -19.38 -1.45
N PRO A 91 6.97 -18.59 -0.77
CA PRO A 91 5.72 -18.12 -1.39
C PRO A 91 5.91 -17.28 -2.64
N VAL A 92 6.97 -16.47 -2.69
CA VAL A 92 7.30 -15.64 -3.87
C VAL A 92 7.95 -16.50 -4.93
N GLU A 93 8.94 -17.33 -4.56
CA GLU A 93 9.64 -18.26 -5.44
C GLU A 93 8.65 -19.12 -6.24
N VAL A 94 7.71 -19.78 -5.56
CA VAL A 94 6.69 -20.61 -6.21
C VAL A 94 5.83 -19.83 -7.22
N GLN A 95 5.54 -18.56 -6.96
CA GLN A 95 4.77 -17.74 -7.91
C GLN A 95 5.61 -17.36 -9.14
N VAL A 96 6.90 -17.09 -8.96
CA VAL A 96 7.81 -16.81 -10.06
C VAL A 96 8.02 -18.06 -10.91
N GLU A 97 8.25 -19.23 -10.30
CA GLU A 97 8.35 -20.52 -10.99
C GLU A 97 7.10 -20.79 -11.85
N LYS A 98 5.91 -20.61 -11.27
CA LYS A 98 4.64 -20.75 -12.00
C LYS A 98 4.53 -19.79 -13.19
N LYS A 99 4.91 -18.53 -12.99
CA LYS A 99 4.89 -17.51 -14.05
C LYS A 99 5.86 -17.83 -15.19
N LEU A 100 7.03 -18.38 -14.86
CA LEU A 100 8.05 -18.79 -15.82
C LEU A 100 7.81 -20.21 -16.35
N GLN A 101 6.77 -20.91 -15.86
CA GLN A 101 6.41 -22.28 -16.23
C GLN A 101 7.53 -23.32 -15.96
N PHE A 102 8.30 -23.08 -14.89
CA PHE A 102 9.32 -24.01 -14.46
C PHE A 102 8.70 -25.28 -13.86
N LYS A 103 9.34 -26.42 -14.11
CA LYS A 103 8.86 -27.72 -13.61
C LYS A 103 9.63 -28.20 -12.40
N ASP A 104 10.89 -27.85 -12.32
CA ASP A 104 11.78 -28.21 -11.23
C ASP A 104 12.87 -27.15 -10.99
N LYS A 105 13.64 -27.33 -9.93
CA LYS A 105 14.69 -26.39 -9.55
C LYS A 105 15.84 -26.32 -10.56
N SER A 106 16.05 -27.34 -11.40
CA SER A 106 17.08 -27.31 -12.44
C SER A 106 16.78 -26.25 -13.50
N ASP A 107 15.51 -25.89 -13.67
CA ASP A 107 15.11 -24.84 -14.59
C ASP A 107 15.55 -23.45 -14.10
N ILE A 108 15.62 -23.23 -12.79
CA ILE A 108 16.16 -22.00 -12.18
C ILE A 108 17.65 -21.87 -12.50
N GLU A 109 18.40 -22.96 -12.37
CA GLU A 109 19.84 -22.98 -12.68
C GLU A 109 20.09 -22.67 -14.17
N LYS A 110 19.29 -23.25 -15.06
CA LYS A 110 19.37 -22.99 -16.51
C LYS A 110 18.98 -21.56 -16.87
N TYR A 111 17.98 -21.00 -16.19
CA TYR A 111 17.51 -19.64 -16.40
C TYR A 111 18.54 -18.61 -15.92
N GLY A 112 19.25 -18.93 -14.85
CA GLY A 112 20.23 -18.07 -14.19
C GLY A 112 19.74 -17.60 -12.84
N ILE A 113 20.51 -17.92 -11.80
CA ILE A 113 20.14 -17.54 -10.41
C ILE A 113 20.03 -16.03 -10.24
N LYS A 114 20.88 -15.27 -10.93
CA LYS A 114 20.88 -13.80 -10.89
C LYS A 114 19.64 -13.21 -11.55
N GLU A 115 19.20 -13.79 -12.64
CA GLU A 115 18.04 -13.35 -13.41
C GLU A 115 16.73 -13.77 -12.74
N PHE A 116 16.79 -14.83 -11.93
CA PHE A 116 15.65 -15.31 -11.16
C PHE A 116 15.38 -14.44 -9.90
N ASN A 117 16.42 -13.95 -9.24
CA ASN A 117 16.35 -13.10 -8.04
C ASN A 117 16.19 -11.63 -8.38
#